data_d48a2c67a1ab7a287324fd1d11cd2452
#
_entry.id   d48a2c67a1ab7a287324fd1d11cd2452
#
_cell.length_a   1.000
_cell.length_b   1.000
_cell.length_c   1.000
_cell.angle_alpha   90.00
_cell.angle_beta   90.00
_cell.angle_gamma   90.00
#
_symmetry.space_group_name_H-M   'P 1'
#
loop_
_entity.id
_entity.type
_entity.pdbx_description
1 polymer ?
#
loop_
_entity_poly.entity_id
_entity_poly.type
_entity_poly.pdbx_seq_one_letter_code
_entity_poly.pdbx_strand_id
1 'polypeptide(L)'
;MSRSVRTVVDWYACAELAGDVIRISEPHVNELVSANFWWLRGNDRDIVVDAGLGVVALREAIPGLFERDPMVLLTHAHLDHVGGAPEFGDRAAHSAEAGLLAAGVPASLYGAELYDKLGIDAAGEPVPELMIDTLPGPGYDPATYRVEPLTLNRLLVDGDRIDLGGRVLTVLHLPGHTPGSIALLEERVGTLYSGDVVYDGALIDNLPNSDVAAYRRSMAFLADLDVSVVHPGHGHSFGRTRLRRLAQTYLRGRA
;
A
#
# COMPACT_ATOMS: atom_id res chain seq x y z
N MET A 1 -33.15 -0.79 -8.75
CA MET A 1 -32.78 0.10 -9.89
C MET A 1 -31.27 -0.02 -10.04
N SER A 2 -30.81 -0.70 -11.09
CA SER A 2 -29.38 -0.83 -11.41
C SER A 2 -28.83 0.57 -11.67
N ARG A 3 -27.93 1.07 -10.82
CA ARG A 3 -27.17 2.29 -11.11
C ARG A 3 -26.25 1.96 -12.29
N SER A 4 -26.41 2.67 -13.40
CA SER A 4 -25.45 2.61 -14.50
C SER A 4 -24.09 3.06 -13.97
N VAL A 5 -23.15 2.13 -13.89
CA VAL A 5 -21.77 2.43 -13.50
C VAL A 5 -21.14 3.20 -14.68
N ARG A 6 -20.51 4.34 -14.39
CA ARG A 6 -19.84 5.18 -15.38
C ARG A 6 -18.50 4.54 -15.80
N THR A 7 -18.01 4.92 -16.98
CA THR A 7 -16.68 4.54 -17.49
C THR A 7 -15.76 5.75 -17.45
N VAL A 8 -14.51 5.60 -17.03
CA VAL A 8 -13.51 6.70 -16.98
C VAL A 8 -12.33 6.42 -17.89
N VAL A 9 -11.76 7.50 -18.42
CA VAL A 9 -10.54 7.46 -19.23
C VAL A 9 -9.30 7.53 -18.31
N ASP A 10 -9.36 8.33 -17.25
CA ASP A 10 -8.24 8.53 -16.30
C ASP A 10 -8.52 7.76 -14.99
N TRP A 11 -7.90 6.58 -14.84
CA TRP A 11 -8.06 5.75 -13.65
C TRP A 11 -7.21 6.22 -12.47
N TYR A 12 -6.00 6.70 -12.74
CA TYR A 12 -5.04 7.12 -11.72
C TYR A 12 -4.96 8.64 -11.59
N ALA A 13 -4.80 9.11 -10.37
CA ALA A 13 -4.45 10.48 -10.07
C ALA A 13 -2.98 10.56 -9.61
N CYS A 14 -2.18 11.38 -10.30
CA CYS A 14 -0.78 11.60 -9.99
C CYS A 14 -0.59 13.00 -9.39
N ALA A 15 0.11 13.10 -8.26
CA ALA A 15 0.44 14.36 -7.61
C ALA A 15 1.94 14.44 -7.35
N GLU A 16 2.62 15.39 -7.98
CA GLU A 16 4.04 15.65 -7.72
C GLU A 16 4.22 16.32 -6.36
N LEU A 17 5.18 15.84 -5.59
CA LEU A 17 5.60 16.38 -4.31
C LEU A 17 7.06 16.84 -4.37
N ALA A 18 7.49 17.55 -3.35
CA ALA A 18 8.90 17.94 -3.23
C ALA A 18 9.81 16.70 -3.14
N GLY A 19 11.04 16.81 -3.66
CA GLY A 19 12.05 15.76 -3.56
C GLY A 19 11.87 14.63 -4.57
N ASP A 20 11.35 14.92 -5.77
CA ASP A 20 11.19 13.94 -6.85
C ASP A 20 10.34 12.73 -6.43
N VAL A 21 9.26 13.00 -5.71
CA VAL A 21 8.28 12.03 -5.24
C VAL A 21 6.95 12.28 -5.93
N ILE A 22 6.34 11.24 -6.48
CA ILE A 22 5.01 11.32 -7.06
C ILE A 22 4.10 10.38 -6.26
N ARG A 23 3.03 10.94 -5.69
CA ARG A 23 1.93 10.13 -5.15
C ARG A 23 1.03 9.72 -6.30
N ILE A 24 0.72 8.43 -6.36
CA ILE A 24 -0.26 7.87 -7.27
C ILE A 24 -1.40 7.28 -6.43
N SER A 25 -2.63 7.47 -6.86
CA SER A 25 -3.83 6.96 -6.18
C SER A 25 -4.91 6.60 -7.20
N GLU A 26 -5.90 5.82 -6.76
CA GLU A 26 -7.03 5.34 -7.56
C GLU A 26 -8.34 5.99 -7.07
N PRO A 27 -8.74 7.17 -7.58
CA PRO A 27 -9.87 7.95 -7.06
C PRO A 27 -11.23 7.27 -7.12
N HIS A 28 -11.35 6.22 -7.95
CA HIS A 28 -12.58 5.47 -8.19
C HIS A 28 -12.71 4.22 -7.33
N VAL A 29 -11.78 4.06 -6.39
CA VAL A 29 -11.72 2.92 -5.47
C VAL A 29 -12.29 3.30 -4.11
N ASN A 30 -13.03 2.38 -3.48
CA ASN A 30 -13.57 2.58 -2.14
C ASN A 30 -12.44 2.83 -1.13
N GLU A 31 -12.67 3.73 -0.16
CA GLU A 31 -11.67 4.17 0.81
C GLU A 31 -10.99 3.04 1.59
N LEU A 32 -11.69 1.90 1.81
CA LEU A 32 -11.13 0.74 2.50
C LEU A 32 -9.91 0.14 1.77
N VAL A 33 -9.91 0.20 0.44
CA VAL A 33 -8.87 -0.40 -0.42
C VAL A 33 -8.31 0.61 -1.43
N SER A 34 -8.47 1.91 -1.15
CA SER A 34 -7.88 2.99 -1.95
C SER A 34 -6.51 3.37 -1.40
N ALA A 35 -5.50 2.59 -1.79
CA ALA A 35 -4.13 2.85 -1.35
C ALA A 35 -3.46 3.97 -2.14
N ASN A 36 -2.56 4.69 -1.46
CA ASN A 36 -1.54 5.49 -2.11
C ASN A 36 -0.35 4.60 -2.44
N PHE A 37 0.24 4.79 -3.61
CA PHE A 37 1.55 4.25 -3.91
C PHE A 37 2.47 5.37 -4.39
N TRP A 38 3.79 5.17 -4.22
CA TRP A 38 4.74 6.27 -4.24
C TRP A 38 5.84 5.99 -5.24
N TRP A 39 5.91 6.78 -6.31
CA TRP A 39 7.02 6.73 -7.26
C TRP A 39 8.12 7.68 -6.79
N LEU A 40 9.27 7.12 -6.46
CA LEU A 40 10.46 7.82 -5.99
C LEU A 40 11.51 7.79 -7.10
N ARG A 41 11.85 8.96 -7.60
CA ARG A 41 12.91 9.10 -8.58
C ARG A 41 14.26 9.26 -7.89
N GLY A 42 15.26 8.50 -8.35
CA GLY A 42 16.66 8.63 -7.94
C GLY A 42 17.55 9.02 -9.12
N ASN A 43 18.83 9.29 -8.84
CA ASN A 43 19.78 9.60 -9.93
C ASN A 43 20.06 8.37 -10.79
N ASP A 44 20.24 7.20 -10.16
CA ASP A 44 20.64 5.97 -10.84
C ASP A 44 19.45 5.09 -11.23
N ARG A 45 18.43 5.03 -10.39
CA ARG A 45 17.21 4.24 -10.61
C ARG A 45 16.03 4.80 -9.84
N ASP A 46 14.84 4.40 -10.27
CA ASP A 46 13.58 4.71 -9.60
C ASP A 46 13.07 3.50 -8.83
N ILE A 47 12.23 3.75 -7.83
CA ILE A 47 11.40 2.71 -7.20
C ILE A 47 9.95 3.16 -7.11
N VAL A 48 9.07 2.19 -7.01
CA VAL A 48 7.67 2.41 -6.66
C VAL A 48 7.40 1.66 -5.36
N VAL A 49 6.87 2.36 -4.37
CA VAL A 49 6.44 1.76 -3.09
C VAL A 49 4.97 1.47 -3.22
N ASP A 50 4.62 0.18 -3.21
CA ASP A 50 3.30 -0.38 -3.51
C ASP A 50 2.84 -0.16 -4.96
N ALA A 51 1.68 -0.72 -5.36
CA ALA A 51 1.26 -0.73 -6.76
C ALA A 51 -0.27 -0.66 -6.98
N GLY A 52 -1.04 -0.28 -5.97
CA GLY A 52 -2.50 -0.16 -6.07
C GLY A 52 -3.22 -1.50 -6.28
N LEU A 53 -4.50 -1.41 -6.67
CA LEU A 53 -5.35 -2.58 -6.98
C LEU A 53 -4.99 -3.28 -8.30
N GLY A 54 -4.40 -2.55 -9.25
CA GLY A 54 -4.10 -3.11 -10.57
C GLY A 54 -5.33 -3.39 -11.43
N VAL A 55 -6.42 -2.67 -11.23
CA VAL A 55 -7.64 -2.78 -12.05
C VAL A 55 -7.39 -2.30 -13.47
N VAL A 56 -6.57 -1.26 -13.62
CA VAL A 56 -6.08 -0.75 -14.91
C VAL A 56 -4.58 -0.94 -14.98
N ALA A 57 -4.08 -1.38 -16.12
CA ALA A 57 -2.65 -1.56 -16.32
C ALA A 57 -1.89 -0.24 -16.15
N LEU A 58 -0.92 -0.23 -15.23
CA LEU A 58 -0.06 0.94 -14.96
C LEU A 58 0.77 1.33 -16.17
N ARG A 59 1.26 0.34 -16.94
CA ARG A 59 2.04 0.59 -18.17
C ARG A 59 1.25 1.33 -19.24
N GLU A 60 -0.06 1.10 -19.32
CA GLU A 60 -0.93 1.78 -20.26
C GLU A 60 -1.32 3.17 -19.78
N ALA A 61 -1.65 3.28 -18.48
CA ALA A 61 -2.14 4.54 -17.90
C ALA A 61 -1.02 5.53 -17.56
N ILE A 62 0.15 5.04 -17.12
CA ILE A 62 1.29 5.87 -16.70
C ILE A 62 2.58 5.35 -17.35
N PRO A 63 2.71 5.40 -18.69
CA PRO A 63 3.89 4.83 -19.38
C PRO A 63 5.22 5.44 -18.93
N GLY A 64 5.24 6.72 -18.56
CA GLY A 64 6.42 7.40 -18.03
C GLY A 64 7.00 6.79 -16.75
N LEU A 65 6.17 6.09 -15.97
CA LEU A 65 6.61 5.36 -14.78
C LEU A 65 7.65 4.27 -15.13
N PHE A 66 7.53 3.64 -16.29
CA PHE A 66 8.33 2.49 -16.70
C PHE A 66 9.50 2.82 -17.62
N GLU A 67 9.74 4.12 -17.91
CA GLU A 67 10.86 4.54 -18.78
C GLU A 67 12.24 4.14 -18.25
N ARG A 68 12.38 4.05 -16.92
CA ARG A 68 13.63 3.68 -16.24
C ARG A 68 13.56 2.30 -15.57
N ASP A 69 12.59 1.47 -15.96
CA ASP A 69 12.37 0.11 -15.45
C ASP A 69 12.48 0.03 -13.90
N PRO A 70 11.58 0.69 -13.16
CA PRO A 70 11.68 0.80 -11.71
C PRO A 70 11.46 -0.54 -11.02
N MET A 71 12.10 -0.71 -9.86
CA MET A 71 11.75 -1.78 -8.93
C MET A 71 10.46 -1.40 -8.19
N VAL A 72 9.51 -2.35 -8.05
CA VAL A 72 8.42 -2.21 -7.08
C VAL A 72 8.85 -2.80 -5.74
N LEU A 73 8.60 -2.06 -4.67
CA LEU A 73 8.85 -2.45 -3.31
C LEU A 73 7.52 -2.47 -2.55
N LEU A 74 7.08 -3.68 -2.19
CA LEU A 74 5.79 -3.91 -1.56
C LEU A 74 5.93 -3.81 -0.04
N THR A 75 5.12 -2.95 0.57
CA THR A 75 5.15 -2.76 2.03
C THR A 75 4.55 -3.96 2.75
N HIS A 76 3.54 -4.59 2.17
CA HIS A 76 2.89 -5.80 2.67
C HIS A 76 2.00 -6.45 1.60
N ALA A 77 1.42 -7.62 1.89
CA ALA A 77 0.70 -8.44 0.92
C ALA A 77 -0.83 -8.30 1.04
N HIS A 78 -1.36 -7.08 0.89
CA HIS A 78 -2.80 -6.84 0.68
C HIS A 78 -3.08 -6.41 -0.76
N LEU A 79 -4.31 -6.72 -1.23
CA LEU A 79 -4.71 -6.58 -2.63
C LEU A 79 -4.48 -5.18 -3.22
N ASP A 80 -4.70 -4.16 -2.42
CA ASP A 80 -4.61 -2.75 -2.81
C ASP A 80 -3.18 -2.18 -2.77
N HIS A 81 -2.21 -2.99 -2.33
CA HIS A 81 -0.78 -2.67 -2.37
C HIS A 81 -0.03 -3.47 -3.43
N VAL A 82 -0.56 -4.62 -3.86
CA VAL A 82 0.19 -5.54 -4.71
C VAL A 82 -0.44 -5.80 -6.08
N GLY A 83 -1.65 -5.30 -6.36
CA GLY A 83 -2.40 -5.64 -7.56
C GLY A 83 -1.68 -5.30 -8.88
N GLY A 84 -1.02 -4.15 -8.95
CA GLY A 84 -0.22 -3.73 -10.12
C GLY A 84 1.21 -4.29 -10.14
N ALA A 85 1.66 -4.96 -9.09
CA ALA A 85 3.05 -5.45 -8.98
C ALA A 85 3.48 -6.44 -10.07
N PRO A 86 2.61 -7.27 -10.69
CA PRO A 86 2.99 -8.12 -11.80
C PRO A 86 3.58 -7.38 -13.01
N GLU A 87 3.27 -6.08 -13.17
CA GLU A 87 3.77 -5.28 -14.28
C GLU A 87 5.25 -4.90 -14.18
N PHE A 88 5.85 -5.05 -12.99
CA PHE A 88 7.25 -4.71 -12.72
C PHE A 88 8.16 -5.92 -12.93
N GLY A 89 9.31 -5.71 -13.56
CA GLY A 89 10.34 -6.74 -13.76
C GLY A 89 11.09 -7.07 -12.48
N ASP A 90 11.34 -6.08 -11.62
CA ASP A 90 12.05 -6.23 -10.34
C ASP A 90 11.08 -5.96 -9.16
N ARG A 91 10.95 -6.95 -8.26
CA ARG A 91 9.94 -6.99 -7.21
C ARG A 91 10.56 -7.38 -5.88
N ALA A 92 10.39 -6.52 -4.87
CA ALA A 92 10.92 -6.72 -3.53
C ALA A 92 9.81 -6.63 -2.47
N ALA A 93 9.88 -7.46 -1.44
CA ALA A 93 9.07 -7.37 -0.23
C ALA A 93 9.81 -8.02 0.94
N HIS A 94 9.30 -7.84 2.15
CA HIS A 94 9.82 -8.56 3.32
C HIS A 94 9.64 -10.08 3.15
N SER A 95 10.63 -10.84 3.59
CA SER A 95 10.65 -12.30 3.43
C SER A 95 9.42 -13.00 4.02
N ALA A 96 8.80 -12.44 5.06
CA ALA A 96 7.59 -13.00 5.70
C ALA A 96 6.34 -12.89 4.81
N GLU A 97 6.31 -12.03 3.78
CA GLU A 97 5.20 -11.90 2.83
C GLU A 97 5.33 -12.86 1.62
N ALA A 98 6.53 -13.41 1.39
CA ALA A 98 6.83 -14.15 0.16
C ALA A 98 5.90 -15.35 -0.08
N GLY A 99 5.53 -16.06 0.99
CA GLY A 99 4.62 -17.22 0.90
C GLY A 99 3.21 -16.83 0.49
N LEU A 100 2.67 -15.75 1.05
CA LEU A 100 1.33 -15.24 0.73
C LEU A 100 1.29 -14.68 -0.70
N LEU A 101 2.29 -13.90 -1.09
CA LEU A 101 2.41 -13.37 -2.45
C LEU A 101 2.50 -14.49 -3.49
N ALA A 102 3.26 -15.54 -3.21
CA ALA A 102 3.39 -16.69 -4.12
C ALA A 102 2.11 -17.55 -4.20
N ALA A 103 1.31 -17.59 -3.14
CA ALA A 103 0.03 -18.29 -3.14
C ALA A 103 -1.11 -17.49 -3.80
N GLY A 104 -0.94 -16.18 -3.93
CA GLY A 104 -1.97 -15.22 -4.30
C GLY A 104 -2.72 -14.68 -3.08
N VAL A 105 -2.92 -13.37 -3.05
CA VAL A 105 -3.62 -12.70 -1.94
C VAL A 105 -5.13 -12.76 -2.14
N PRO A 106 -5.94 -12.77 -1.05
CA PRO A 106 -7.39 -12.65 -1.14
C PRO A 106 -7.79 -11.36 -1.86
N ALA A 107 -8.61 -11.45 -2.89
CA ALA A 107 -9.03 -10.30 -3.68
C ALA A 107 -10.43 -10.48 -4.26
N SER A 108 -11.21 -9.40 -4.30
CA SER A 108 -12.46 -9.27 -5.03
C SER A 108 -12.81 -7.78 -5.17
N LEU A 109 -13.51 -7.43 -6.25
CA LEU A 109 -14.15 -6.12 -6.38
C LEU A 109 -15.59 -6.12 -5.87
N TYR A 110 -16.17 -7.26 -5.55
CA TYR A 110 -17.46 -7.34 -4.86
C TYR A 110 -17.24 -7.21 -3.35
N GLY A 111 -17.89 -6.22 -2.72
CA GLY A 111 -17.67 -5.91 -1.33
C GLY A 111 -17.96 -7.08 -0.39
N ALA A 112 -19.12 -7.72 -0.53
CA ALA A 112 -19.48 -8.87 0.32
C ALA A 112 -18.47 -10.02 0.22
N GLU A 113 -17.99 -10.33 -0.99
CA GLU A 113 -16.98 -11.36 -1.21
C GLU A 113 -15.61 -10.97 -0.64
N LEU A 114 -15.23 -9.69 -0.79
CA LEU A 114 -13.97 -9.19 -0.22
C LEU A 114 -13.97 -9.26 1.30
N TYR A 115 -15.07 -8.80 1.94
CA TYR A 115 -15.22 -8.84 3.40
C TYR A 115 -15.13 -10.28 3.93
N ASP A 116 -15.79 -11.23 3.26
CA ASP A 116 -15.71 -12.67 3.61
C ASP A 116 -14.28 -13.19 3.48
N LYS A 117 -13.61 -12.93 2.34
CA LYS A 117 -12.22 -13.36 2.10
C LYS A 117 -11.22 -12.77 3.09
N LEU A 118 -11.43 -11.53 3.53
CA LEU A 118 -10.56 -10.86 4.49
C LEU A 118 -10.98 -11.12 5.96
N GLY A 119 -12.11 -11.78 6.20
CA GLY A 119 -12.64 -11.98 7.55
C GLY A 119 -13.08 -10.70 8.22
N ILE A 120 -13.51 -9.69 7.45
CA ILE A 120 -13.96 -8.39 7.98
C ILE A 120 -15.43 -8.51 8.40
N ASP A 121 -15.72 -8.22 9.68
CA ASP A 121 -17.08 -8.02 10.16
C ASP A 121 -17.52 -6.59 9.88
N ALA A 122 -18.58 -6.43 9.09
CA ALA A 122 -19.15 -5.11 8.79
C ALA A 122 -19.80 -4.43 10.01
N ALA A 123 -19.98 -5.15 11.14
CA ALA A 123 -20.59 -4.65 12.37
C ALA A 123 -21.95 -3.97 12.15
N GLY A 124 -22.68 -4.38 11.10
CA GLY A 124 -23.99 -3.82 10.73
C GLY A 124 -23.92 -2.59 9.81
N GLU A 125 -22.74 -2.14 9.44
CA GLU A 125 -22.58 -1.08 8.43
C GLU A 125 -22.84 -1.62 7.02
N PRO A 126 -23.34 -0.78 6.09
CA PRO A 126 -23.59 -1.20 4.71
C PRO A 126 -22.29 -1.60 4.00
N VAL A 127 -22.23 -2.83 3.50
CA VAL A 127 -21.13 -3.26 2.64
C VAL A 127 -21.37 -2.76 1.21
N PRO A 128 -20.39 -2.13 0.55
CA PRO A 128 -20.52 -1.70 -0.84
C PRO A 128 -20.82 -2.89 -1.76
N GLU A 129 -21.65 -2.70 -2.76
CA GLU A 129 -21.87 -3.72 -3.80
C GLU A 129 -20.57 -3.98 -4.58
N LEU A 130 -19.90 -2.89 -4.98
CA LEU A 130 -18.58 -2.92 -5.62
C LEU A 130 -17.60 -2.03 -4.85
N MET A 131 -16.34 -2.45 -4.81
CA MET A 131 -15.23 -1.67 -4.24
C MET A 131 -14.71 -0.59 -5.19
N ILE A 132 -15.36 -0.41 -6.34
CA ILE A 132 -15.12 0.66 -7.31
C ILE A 132 -16.45 1.34 -7.66
N ASP A 133 -16.43 2.66 -7.81
CA ASP A 133 -17.62 3.44 -8.18
C ASP A 133 -17.80 3.61 -9.70
N THR A 134 -16.78 3.23 -10.46
CA THR A 134 -16.69 3.42 -11.90
C THR A 134 -15.96 2.24 -12.54
N LEU A 135 -16.38 1.82 -13.75
CA LEU A 135 -15.66 0.80 -14.51
C LEU A 135 -14.52 1.44 -15.32
N PRO A 136 -13.35 0.77 -15.42
CA PRO A 136 -12.20 1.29 -16.16
C PRO A 136 -12.44 1.40 -17.68
N GLY A 137 -13.33 0.56 -18.22
CA GLY A 137 -13.65 0.56 -19.64
C GLY A 137 -14.93 -0.17 -19.97
N PRO A 138 -15.46 0.01 -21.20
CA PRO A 138 -16.63 -0.73 -21.67
C PRO A 138 -16.33 -2.24 -21.67
N GLY A 139 -17.23 -3.03 -21.08
CA GLY A 139 -17.10 -4.49 -21.04
C GLY A 139 -16.17 -5.04 -19.98
N TYR A 140 -15.62 -4.20 -19.09
CA TYR A 140 -14.93 -4.68 -17.90
C TYR A 140 -15.88 -5.44 -16.99
N ASP A 141 -15.51 -6.66 -16.62
CA ASP A 141 -16.28 -7.50 -15.70
C ASP A 141 -15.57 -7.57 -14.33
N PRO A 142 -16.12 -6.92 -13.28
CA PRO A 142 -15.55 -6.97 -11.93
C PRO A 142 -15.39 -8.38 -11.35
N ALA A 143 -16.18 -9.36 -11.83
CA ALA A 143 -16.06 -10.75 -11.40
C ALA A 143 -14.75 -11.43 -11.86
N THR A 144 -14.07 -10.86 -12.84
CA THR A 144 -12.78 -11.39 -13.32
C THR A 144 -11.58 -10.87 -12.55
N TYR A 145 -11.80 -9.88 -11.67
CA TYR A 145 -10.71 -9.28 -10.89
C TYR A 145 -10.10 -10.28 -9.92
N ARG A 146 -8.80 -10.34 -9.95
CA ARG A 146 -7.97 -11.10 -9.01
C ARG A 146 -6.58 -10.48 -8.93
N VAL A 147 -5.87 -10.76 -7.87
CA VAL A 147 -4.43 -10.48 -7.78
C VAL A 147 -3.69 -11.76 -8.17
N GLU A 148 -2.86 -11.67 -9.20
CA GLU A 148 -2.07 -12.82 -9.67
C GLU A 148 -0.99 -13.19 -8.66
N PRO A 149 -0.71 -14.49 -8.45
CA PRO A 149 0.42 -14.94 -7.66
C PRO A 149 1.72 -14.28 -8.10
N LEU A 150 2.53 -13.81 -7.13
CA LEU A 150 3.69 -12.99 -7.37
C LEU A 150 4.97 -13.66 -6.85
N THR A 151 5.97 -13.79 -7.71
CA THR A 151 7.32 -14.20 -7.30
C THR A 151 8.19 -12.96 -7.08
N LEU A 152 8.84 -12.90 -5.92
CA LEU A 152 9.79 -11.84 -5.59
C LEU A 152 11.17 -12.14 -6.15
N ASN A 153 11.84 -11.10 -6.67
CA ASN A 153 13.23 -11.16 -7.09
C ASN A 153 14.18 -10.88 -5.91
N ARG A 154 13.70 -10.10 -4.94
CA ARG A 154 14.47 -9.69 -3.78
C ARG A 154 13.65 -9.84 -2.50
N LEU A 155 14.22 -10.56 -1.53
CA LEU A 155 13.68 -10.66 -0.17
C LEU A 155 14.35 -9.61 0.71
N LEU A 156 13.55 -8.82 1.41
CA LEU A 156 14.01 -7.77 2.30
C LEU A 156 13.95 -8.21 3.75
N VAL A 157 14.83 -7.63 4.56
CA VAL A 157 14.85 -7.76 6.01
C VAL A 157 15.05 -6.39 6.66
N ASP A 158 14.84 -6.31 7.97
CA ASP A 158 15.08 -5.09 8.73
C ASP A 158 16.50 -4.57 8.55
N GLY A 159 16.64 -3.26 8.37
CA GLY A 159 17.91 -2.58 8.17
C GLY A 159 18.48 -2.63 6.75
N ASP A 160 17.85 -3.35 5.82
CA ASP A 160 18.27 -3.32 4.42
C ASP A 160 18.25 -1.90 3.86
N ARG A 161 19.23 -1.60 3.01
CA ARG A 161 19.38 -0.28 2.40
C ARG A 161 19.13 -0.34 0.90
N ILE A 162 18.28 0.55 0.42
CA ILE A 162 17.94 0.71 -1.00
C ILE A 162 18.52 2.04 -1.48
N ASP A 163 19.61 1.98 -2.22
CA ASP A 163 20.26 3.17 -2.80
C ASP A 163 19.71 3.43 -4.21
N LEU A 164 19.24 4.66 -4.43
CA LEU A 164 18.68 5.11 -5.71
C LEU A 164 19.62 6.09 -6.45
N GLY A 165 20.84 6.27 -5.92
CA GLY A 165 21.75 7.32 -6.36
C GLY A 165 21.32 8.69 -5.81
N GLY A 166 22.00 9.18 -4.80
CA GLY A 166 21.70 10.44 -4.14
C GLY A 166 20.59 10.41 -3.07
N ARG A 167 19.85 9.33 -2.96
CA ARG A 167 18.90 9.05 -1.87
C ARG A 167 18.97 7.57 -1.48
N VAL A 168 18.87 7.32 -0.18
CA VAL A 168 18.92 5.97 0.39
C VAL A 168 17.74 5.78 1.31
N LEU A 169 17.04 4.68 1.14
CA LEU A 169 15.94 4.24 1.98
C LEU A 169 16.40 3.08 2.86
N THR A 170 16.07 3.13 4.14
CA THR A 170 16.28 2.04 5.09
C THR A 170 14.98 1.30 5.31
N VAL A 171 14.98 -0.01 5.19
CA VAL A 171 13.84 -0.88 5.48
C VAL A 171 13.68 -0.98 6.99
N LEU A 172 12.49 -0.67 7.49
CA LEU A 172 12.08 -0.87 8.88
C LEU A 172 11.03 -1.99 8.92
N HIS A 173 11.35 -3.12 9.51
CA HIS A 173 10.37 -4.20 9.71
C HIS A 173 9.48 -3.86 10.90
N LEU A 174 8.23 -3.56 10.64
CA LEU A 174 7.24 -3.09 11.62
C LEU A 174 5.98 -3.97 11.54
N PRO A 175 6.09 -5.24 11.99
CA PRO A 175 5.00 -6.20 11.89
C PRO A 175 3.83 -5.84 12.79
N GLY A 176 2.67 -6.40 12.45
CA GLY A 176 1.45 -6.28 13.25
C GLY A 176 0.20 -6.18 12.40
N HIS A 177 0.16 -5.29 11.41
CA HIS A 177 -0.87 -5.26 10.38
C HIS A 177 -0.80 -6.55 9.53
N THR A 178 0.40 -6.87 9.02
CA THR A 178 0.77 -8.20 8.53
C THR A 178 2.10 -8.66 9.15
N PRO A 179 2.48 -9.95 9.03
CA PRO A 179 3.75 -10.44 9.56
C PRO A 179 4.99 -9.80 8.94
N GLY A 180 4.91 -9.40 7.67
CA GLY A 180 6.01 -8.80 6.94
C GLY A 180 5.83 -7.32 6.64
N SER A 181 4.92 -6.62 7.31
CA SER A 181 4.75 -5.18 7.14
C SER A 181 6.05 -4.43 7.35
N ILE A 182 6.43 -3.60 6.37
CA ILE A 182 7.60 -2.74 6.42
C ILE A 182 7.23 -1.28 6.16
N ALA A 183 8.08 -0.40 6.66
CA ALA A 183 8.13 0.99 6.23
C ALA A 183 9.52 1.31 5.65
N LEU A 184 9.62 2.36 4.85
CA LEU A 184 10.87 2.82 4.28
C LEU A 184 11.21 4.20 4.83
N LEU A 185 12.38 4.32 5.44
CA LEU A 185 12.86 5.57 6.02
C LEU A 185 13.96 6.18 5.15
N GLU A 186 13.73 7.36 4.61
CA GLU A 186 14.77 8.21 4.04
C GLU A 186 15.31 9.15 5.12
N GLU A 187 16.33 8.70 5.86
CA GLU A 187 16.86 9.37 7.05
C GLU A 187 17.33 10.81 6.77
N ARG A 188 17.98 11.04 5.62
CA ARG A 188 18.58 12.34 5.27
C ARG A 188 17.56 13.48 5.25
N VAL A 189 16.31 13.22 4.89
CA VAL A 189 15.23 14.20 4.81
C VAL A 189 14.13 13.96 5.84
N GLY A 190 14.21 12.86 6.59
CA GLY A 190 13.23 12.49 7.59
C GLY A 190 11.88 12.11 6.99
N THR A 191 11.88 11.41 5.85
CA THR A 191 10.64 10.95 5.21
C THR A 191 10.41 9.47 5.47
N LEU A 192 9.22 9.11 5.92
CA LEU A 192 8.77 7.73 6.14
C LEU A 192 7.66 7.37 5.15
N TYR A 193 7.85 6.33 4.35
CA TYR A 193 6.80 5.67 3.56
C TYR A 193 6.30 4.49 4.36
N SER A 194 5.12 4.62 4.96
CA SER A 194 4.72 3.71 6.05
C SER A 194 3.84 2.54 5.60
N GLY A 195 3.39 2.49 4.33
CA GLY A 195 2.34 1.56 3.96
C GLY A 195 1.19 1.63 4.97
N ASP A 196 0.73 0.48 5.44
CA ASP A 196 -0.35 0.36 6.40
C ASP A 196 0.11 0.16 7.85
N VAL A 197 1.41 0.28 8.10
CA VAL A 197 1.91 0.30 9.48
C VAL A 197 1.31 1.46 10.27
N VAL A 198 1.17 2.64 9.64
CA VAL A 198 0.50 3.79 10.24
C VAL A 198 -0.07 4.73 9.18
N TYR A 199 -1.34 5.10 9.33
CA TYR A 199 -2.04 6.12 8.53
C TYR A 199 -2.99 6.91 9.44
N ASP A 200 -3.52 8.02 8.95
CA ASP A 200 -4.44 8.86 9.72
C ASP A 200 -5.88 8.33 9.61
N GLY A 201 -6.15 7.25 10.34
CA GLY A 201 -7.44 6.55 10.34
C GLY A 201 -7.51 5.50 11.45
N ALA A 202 -8.51 4.64 11.36
CA ALA A 202 -8.63 3.47 12.21
C ALA A 202 -7.64 2.39 11.72
N LEU A 203 -6.61 2.12 12.51
CA LEU A 203 -5.61 1.12 12.17
C LEU A 203 -6.20 -0.28 12.25
N ILE A 204 -6.03 -1.07 11.20
CA ILE A 204 -6.56 -2.43 11.09
C ILE A 204 -5.53 -3.41 11.67
N ASP A 205 -5.92 -4.11 12.74
CA ASP A 205 -5.08 -5.07 13.48
C ASP A 205 -5.81 -6.38 13.81
N ASN A 206 -6.95 -6.60 13.16
CA ASN A 206 -7.87 -7.71 13.42
C ASN A 206 -8.12 -8.61 12.20
N LEU A 207 -7.31 -8.49 11.15
CA LEU A 207 -7.32 -9.43 10.03
C LEU A 207 -6.66 -10.77 10.41
N PRO A 208 -6.92 -11.87 9.67
CA PRO A 208 -6.44 -13.21 10.03
C PRO A 208 -4.93 -13.32 10.26
N ASN A 209 -4.12 -12.50 9.61
CA ASN A 209 -2.66 -12.49 9.74
C ASN A 209 -2.12 -11.35 10.62
N SER A 210 -2.99 -10.58 11.25
CA SER A 210 -2.59 -9.50 12.15
C SER A 210 -2.13 -10.02 13.51
N ASP A 211 -1.17 -9.33 14.11
CA ASP A 211 -0.65 -9.60 15.47
C ASP A 211 -0.63 -8.30 16.27
N VAL A 212 -1.61 -8.15 17.18
CA VAL A 212 -1.74 -6.97 18.04
C VAL A 212 -0.50 -6.75 18.92
N ALA A 213 0.14 -7.82 19.41
CA ALA A 213 1.32 -7.69 20.25
C ALA A 213 2.54 -7.19 19.46
N ALA A 214 2.72 -7.67 18.22
CA ALA A 214 3.73 -7.17 17.30
C ALA A 214 3.43 -5.71 16.94
N TYR A 215 2.17 -5.40 16.60
CA TYR A 215 1.77 -4.04 16.22
C TYR A 215 2.02 -3.03 17.35
N ARG A 216 1.76 -3.41 18.60
CA ARG A 216 2.09 -2.57 19.76
C ARG A 216 3.59 -2.25 19.84
N ARG A 217 4.47 -3.21 19.55
CA ARG A 217 5.93 -2.97 19.50
C ARG A 217 6.30 -2.01 18.38
N SER A 218 5.73 -2.20 17.20
CA SER A 218 5.90 -1.32 16.04
C SER A 218 5.44 0.11 16.34
N MET A 219 4.28 0.26 16.99
CA MET A 219 3.76 1.57 17.39
C MET A 219 4.60 2.24 18.49
N ALA A 220 5.14 1.49 19.44
CA ALA A 220 6.05 2.03 20.45
C ALA A 220 7.32 2.59 19.79
N PHE A 221 7.90 1.88 18.83
CA PHE A 221 9.02 2.36 18.03
C PHE A 221 8.68 3.65 17.27
N LEU A 222 7.54 3.68 16.58
CA LEU A 222 7.09 4.84 15.79
C LEU A 222 6.81 6.09 16.66
N ALA A 223 6.36 5.90 17.90
CA ALA A 223 6.10 7.01 18.82
C ALA A 223 7.36 7.85 19.11
N ASP A 224 8.53 7.24 19.05
CA ASP A 224 9.84 7.87 19.33
C ASP A 224 10.62 8.20 18.04
N LEU A 225 10.16 7.73 16.88
CA LEU A 225 10.85 7.94 15.59
C LEU A 225 10.88 9.42 15.22
N ASP A 226 12.07 9.90 14.84
CA ASP A 226 12.28 11.29 14.40
C ASP A 226 12.13 11.40 12.88
N VAL A 227 10.96 11.85 12.44
CA VAL A 227 10.66 12.07 11.02
C VAL A 227 10.03 13.46 10.82
N SER A 228 10.20 14.01 9.63
CA SER A 228 9.59 15.27 9.20
C SER A 228 8.20 15.04 8.61
N VAL A 229 8.07 13.99 7.79
CA VAL A 229 6.82 13.67 7.08
C VAL A 229 6.65 12.14 6.99
N VAL A 230 5.39 11.72 7.06
CA VAL A 230 4.94 10.35 6.79
C VAL A 230 4.08 10.36 5.53
N HIS A 231 4.41 9.49 4.60
CA HIS A 231 3.66 9.18 3.40
C HIS A 231 3.00 7.80 3.58
N PRO A 232 1.71 7.74 3.96
CA PRO A 232 1.05 6.49 4.32
C PRO A 232 0.46 5.76 3.12
N GLY A 233 0.12 4.47 3.31
CA GLY A 233 -0.66 3.69 2.36
C GLY A 233 -2.07 4.27 2.14
N HIS A 234 -2.70 4.83 3.16
CA HIS A 234 -4.03 5.40 3.06
C HIS A 234 -4.09 6.86 3.52
N GLY A 235 -4.94 7.65 2.85
CA GLY A 235 -5.23 9.03 3.23
C GLY A 235 -4.12 10.02 2.90
N HIS A 236 -3.99 11.06 3.71
CA HIS A 236 -3.07 12.17 3.46
C HIS A 236 -1.75 12.02 4.22
N SER A 237 -0.68 12.59 3.67
CA SER A 237 0.60 12.74 4.36
C SER A 237 0.47 13.62 5.60
N PHE A 238 1.25 13.31 6.64
CA PHE A 238 1.22 14.02 7.91
C PHE A 238 2.61 14.11 8.55
N GLY A 239 2.76 15.02 9.52
CA GLY A 239 4.05 15.25 10.19
C GLY A 239 4.21 14.45 11.49
N ARG A 240 5.41 14.57 12.08
CA ARG A 240 5.84 13.90 13.33
C ARG A 240 4.84 14.02 14.49
N THR A 241 4.26 15.19 14.71
CA THR A 241 3.31 15.40 15.81
C THR A 241 2.08 14.48 15.66
N ARG A 242 1.59 14.33 14.41
CA ARG A 242 0.47 13.43 14.14
C ARG A 242 0.89 11.97 14.28
N LEU A 243 2.06 11.57 13.77
CA LEU A 243 2.61 10.23 13.94
C LEU A 243 2.64 9.82 15.41
N ARG A 244 3.27 10.64 16.26
CA ARG A 244 3.35 10.37 17.71
C ARG A 244 1.97 10.23 18.33
N ARG A 245 1.03 11.11 17.97
CA ARG A 245 -0.34 11.06 18.49
C ARG A 245 -1.07 9.78 18.09
N LEU A 246 -0.97 9.35 16.82
CA LEU A 246 -1.57 8.12 16.32
C LEU A 246 -1.01 6.90 17.06
N ALA A 247 0.31 6.78 17.13
CA ALA A 247 0.99 5.69 17.81
C ALA A 247 0.60 5.62 19.31
N GLN A 248 0.62 6.74 20.01
CA GLN A 248 0.21 6.80 21.42
C GLN A 248 -1.27 6.48 21.63
N THR A 249 -2.14 6.88 20.69
CA THR A 249 -3.58 6.57 20.77
C THR A 249 -3.81 5.09 20.61
N TYR A 250 -3.15 4.45 19.63
CA TYR A 250 -3.20 3.01 19.44
C TYR A 250 -2.74 2.25 20.70
N LEU A 251 -1.59 2.64 21.26
CA LEU A 251 -1.03 2.00 22.46
C LEU A 251 -1.95 2.07 23.67
N ARG A 252 -2.68 3.18 23.87
CA ARG A 252 -3.68 3.33 24.93
C ARG A 252 -4.93 2.50 24.70
N GLY A 253 -5.40 2.42 23.44
CA GLY A 253 -6.63 1.69 23.11
C GLY A 253 -6.47 0.17 23.09
N ARG A 254 -5.23 -0.32 23.11
CA ARG A 254 -4.87 -1.75 23.13
C ARG A 254 -4.11 -2.15 24.41
N ALA A 255 -4.22 -1.35 25.49
CA ALA A 255 -3.57 -1.61 26.78
C ALA A 255 -4.24 -2.77 27.54
#